data_1b751603bc46681150d9bb1e90a48cc5
#
_entry.id   1b751603bc46681150d9bb1e90a48cc5
#
_cell.length_a   1.000
_cell.length_b   1.000
_cell.length_c   1.000
_cell.angle_alpha   90.00
_cell.angle_beta   90.00
_cell.angle_gamma   90.00
#
_symmetry.space_group_name_H-M   'P 1'
#
loop_
_entity.id
_entity.type
_entity.pdbx_description
1 polymer ?
#
loop_
_entity_poly.entity_id
_entity_poly.type
_entity_poly.pdbx_seq_one_letter_code
_entity_poly.pdbx_strand_id
1 'polypeptide(L)'
;MTIGKVLLYYCFTPIEDPTAIMLWQRTLCESLGLKGRILISEHGINGTVGGDMEACKRYVRQTKEYPGFKRMQFKWSEGGADDFPRCLLYTSDAADDLLCV
;
A
#
# COMPACT_ATOMS: atom_id res chain seq x y z
N MET A 1 -14.06 -18.65 -7.71
CA MET A 1 -14.64 -17.53 -6.94
C MET A 1 -13.58 -16.96 -6.03
N THR A 2 -13.37 -15.63 -6.11
CA THR A 2 -12.33 -14.98 -5.33
C THR A 2 -12.90 -14.41 -4.05
N ILE A 3 -12.09 -14.42 -2.99
CA ILE A 3 -12.46 -13.83 -1.71
C ILE A 3 -11.73 -12.50 -1.61
N GLY A 4 -12.49 -11.42 -1.44
CA GLY A 4 -11.91 -10.11 -1.28
C GLY A 4 -11.44 -9.88 0.14
N LYS A 5 -10.35 -9.15 0.29
CA LYS A 5 -9.80 -8.74 1.58
C LYS A 5 -9.26 -7.32 1.50
N VAL A 6 -9.19 -6.69 2.64
CA VAL A 6 -8.59 -5.37 2.79
C VAL A 6 -7.44 -5.48 3.77
N LEU A 7 -6.31 -4.88 3.42
CA LEU A 7 -5.14 -4.83 4.27
C LEU A 7 -4.96 -3.41 4.80
N LEU A 8 -4.77 -3.30 6.12
CA LEU A 8 -4.43 -2.04 6.76
C LEU A 8 -3.06 -2.19 7.39
N TYR A 9 -2.20 -1.22 7.19
CA TYR A 9 -0.84 -1.32 7.70
C TYR A 9 -0.19 0.04 7.86
N TYR A 10 0.79 0.10 8.73
CA TYR A 10 1.70 1.22 8.82
C TYR A 10 3.05 0.70 9.31
N CYS A 11 4.10 1.42 8.95
CA CYS A 11 5.43 1.04 9.36
C CYS A 11 6.29 2.29 9.45
N PHE A 12 6.95 2.46 10.57
CA PHE A 12 7.91 3.56 10.76
C PHE A 12 9.30 3.03 10.46
N THR A 13 9.88 3.51 9.37
CA THR A 13 11.23 3.15 8.98
C THR A 13 11.76 4.26 8.08
N PRO A 14 13.05 4.59 8.17
CA PRO A 14 13.60 5.61 7.29
C PRO A 14 13.51 5.16 5.83
N ILE A 15 13.05 6.04 4.97
CA ILE A 15 12.96 5.79 3.53
C ILE A 15 13.74 6.89 2.83
N GLU A 16 14.80 6.51 2.14
CA GLU A 16 15.67 7.47 1.47
C GLU A 16 15.00 8.11 0.26
N ASP A 17 14.22 7.34 -0.47
CA ASP A 17 13.59 7.84 -1.69
C ASP A 17 12.11 7.44 -1.72
N PRO A 18 11.26 8.25 -1.09
CA PRO A 18 9.82 7.95 -1.08
C PRO A 18 9.21 7.82 -2.47
N THR A 19 9.71 8.58 -3.44
CA THR A 19 9.19 8.52 -4.80
C THR A 19 9.47 7.17 -5.43
N ALA A 20 10.67 6.62 -5.23
CA ALA A 20 11.00 5.31 -5.77
C ALA A 20 10.12 4.22 -5.14
N ILE A 21 9.90 4.31 -3.84
CA ILE A 21 9.02 3.36 -3.15
C ILE A 21 7.59 3.50 -3.67
N MET A 22 7.14 4.72 -3.89
CA MET A 22 5.80 4.96 -4.44
C MET A 22 5.63 4.31 -5.81
N LEU A 23 6.62 4.47 -6.69
CA LEU A 23 6.56 3.89 -8.03
C LEU A 23 6.56 2.37 -7.97
N TRP A 24 7.38 1.80 -7.11
CA TRP A 24 7.41 0.36 -6.89
C TRP A 24 6.06 -0.16 -6.41
N GLN A 25 5.50 0.48 -5.40
CA GLN A 25 4.22 0.07 -4.83
C GLN A 25 3.09 0.23 -5.85
N ARG A 26 3.12 1.29 -6.65
CA ARG A 26 2.13 1.48 -7.71
C ARG A 26 2.17 0.34 -8.71
N THR A 27 3.37 0.02 -9.19
CA THR A 27 3.52 -1.07 -10.14
C THR A 27 3.05 -2.39 -9.55
N LEU A 28 3.39 -2.64 -8.29
CA LEU A 28 2.98 -3.85 -7.61
C LEU A 28 1.46 -3.94 -7.50
N CYS A 29 0.82 -2.87 -7.04
CA CYS A 29 -0.63 -2.85 -6.92
C CYS A 29 -1.33 -3.03 -8.26
N GLU A 30 -0.83 -2.37 -9.30
CA GLU A 30 -1.41 -2.49 -10.64
C GLU A 30 -1.28 -3.92 -11.16
N SER A 31 -0.13 -4.55 -10.94
CA SER A 31 0.09 -5.92 -11.41
C SER A 31 -0.80 -6.93 -10.71
N LEU A 32 -1.19 -6.64 -9.47
CA LEU A 32 -2.02 -7.53 -8.67
C LEU A 32 -3.51 -7.15 -8.69
N GLY A 33 -3.84 -6.05 -9.35
CA GLY A 33 -5.24 -5.59 -9.39
C GLY A 33 -5.74 -5.04 -8.06
N LEU A 34 -4.84 -4.60 -7.20
CA LEU A 34 -5.21 -4.04 -5.92
C LEU A 34 -5.57 -2.57 -6.06
N LYS A 35 -6.47 -2.11 -5.20
CA LYS A 35 -6.86 -0.71 -5.14
C LYS A 35 -6.83 -0.26 -3.68
N GLY A 36 -6.67 1.03 -3.48
CA GLY A 36 -6.63 1.57 -2.14
C GLY A 36 -5.87 2.87 -2.08
N ARG A 37 -5.32 3.15 -0.91
CA ARG A 37 -4.63 4.40 -0.66
C ARG A 37 -3.36 4.12 0.12
N ILE A 38 -2.24 4.58 -0.38
CA ILE A 38 -0.93 4.37 0.26
C ILE A 38 -0.21 5.71 0.36
N LEU A 39 0.22 6.05 1.56
CA LEU A 39 1.01 7.25 1.81
C LEU A 39 2.42 6.86 2.20
N ILE A 40 3.40 7.42 1.52
CA ILE A 40 4.80 7.12 1.74
C ILE A 40 5.54 8.41 2.08
N SER A 41 6.35 8.38 3.12
CA SER A 41 7.14 9.54 3.54
C SER A 41 8.54 9.09 3.90
N GLU A 42 9.37 10.06 4.24
CA GLU A 42 10.73 9.76 4.71
C GLU A 42 10.74 8.98 6.01
N HIS A 43 9.64 9.01 6.73
CA HIS A 43 9.53 8.37 8.05
C HIS A 43 8.87 7.01 8.01
N GLY A 44 8.27 6.63 6.89
CA GLY A 44 7.63 5.33 6.79
C GLY A 44 6.53 5.28 5.76
N ILE A 45 5.70 4.26 5.89
CA ILE A 45 4.62 3.98 4.96
C ILE A 45 3.36 3.63 5.76
N ASN A 46 2.21 4.07 5.27
CA ASN A 46 0.95 3.56 5.77
C ASN A 46 -0.01 3.42 4.61
N GLY A 47 -0.97 2.53 4.74
CA GLY A 47 -1.89 2.34 3.65
C GLY A 47 -3.01 1.38 3.96
N THR A 48 -3.97 1.40 3.05
CA THR A 48 -5.11 0.50 3.04
C THR A 48 -5.29 0.05 1.60
N VAL A 49 -5.17 -1.23 1.35
CA VAL A 49 -5.35 -1.78 0.00
C VAL A 49 -6.34 -2.93 0.05
N GLY A 50 -7.08 -3.10 -1.02
CA GLY A 50 -8.07 -4.16 -1.12
C GLY A 50 -8.01 -4.86 -2.47
N GLY A 51 -8.38 -6.13 -2.45
CA GLY A 51 -8.42 -6.95 -3.65
C GLY A 51 -8.61 -8.41 -3.29
N ASP A 52 -8.31 -9.30 -4.23
CA ASP A 52 -8.39 -10.73 -3.97
C ASP A 52 -7.42 -11.12 -2.86
N MET A 53 -7.84 -12.08 -2.06
CA MET A 53 -7.00 -12.57 -0.97
C MET A 53 -5.63 -13.05 -1.46
N GLU A 54 -5.59 -13.73 -2.59
CA GLU A 54 -4.32 -14.18 -3.16
C GLU A 54 -3.43 -13.01 -3.57
N ALA A 55 -4.03 -11.98 -4.17
CA ALA A 55 -3.30 -10.78 -4.54
C ALA A 55 -2.76 -10.07 -3.30
N CYS A 56 -3.57 -10.01 -2.25
CA CYS A 56 -3.14 -9.42 -0.99
C CYS A 56 -1.96 -10.17 -0.37
N LYS A 57 -1.99 -11.50 -0.42
CA LYS A 57 -0.90 -12.32 0.08
C LYS A 57 0.40 -12.04 -0.68
N ARG A 58 0.32 -11.92 -1.99
CA ARG A 58 1.49 -11.59 -2.81
C ARG A 58 2.01 -10.20 -2.49
N TYR A 59 1.10 -9.26 -2.31
CA TYR A 59 1.47 -7.89 -1.95
C TYR A 59 2.25 -7.88 -0.63
N VAL A 60 1.75 -8.58 0.39
CA VAL A 60 2.42 -8.66 1.68
C VAL A 60 3.82 -9.24 1.53
N ARG A 61 3.94 -10.34 0.79
CA ARG A 61 5.22 -11.00 0.60
C ARG A 61 6.24 -10.09 -0.08
N GLN A 62 5.84 -9.46 -1.17
CA GLN A 62 6.75 -8.61 -1.93
C GLN A 62 7.08 -7.33 -1.19
N THR A 63 6.12 -6.76 -0.49
CA THR A 63 6.37 -5.55 0.29
C THR A 63 7.38 -5.83 1.40
N LYS A 64 7.31 -6.98 2.03
CA LYS A 64 8.25 -7.35 3.10
C LYS A 64 9.65 -7.65 2.60
N GLU A 65 9.84 -7.77 1.30
CA GLU A 65 11.19 -7.94 0.75
C GLU A 65 12.04 -6.68 0.90
N TYR A 66 11.42 -5.52 1.03
CA TYR A 66 12.15 -4.30 1.31
C TYR A 66 12.66 -4.37 2.75
N PRO A 67 13.98 -4.17 2.99
CA PRO A 67 14.57 -4.40 4.31
C PRO A 67 13.89 -3.65 5.45
N GLY A 68 13.44 -2.41 5.20
CA GLY A 68 12.77 -1.64 6.23
C GLY A 68 11.37 -2.13 6.56
N PHE A 69 10.80 -2.98 5.72
CA PHE A 69 9.41 -3.44 5.87
C PHE A 69 9.31 -4.88 6.37
N LYS A 70 10.41 -5.52 6.70
CA LYS A 70 10.39 -6.92 7.13
C LYS A 70 9.51 -7.18 8.34
N ARG A 71 9.44 -6.21 9.24
CA ARG A 71 8.67 -6.35 10.48
C ARG A 71 7.29 -5.72 10.40
N MET A 72 6.91 -5.23 9.25
CA MET A 72 5.61 -4.60 9.08
C MET A 72 4.50 -5.62 9.31
N GLN A 73 3.50 -5.21 10.08
CA GLN A 73 2.35 -6.05 10.35
C GLN A 73 1.17 -5.55 9.55
N PHE A 74 0.44 -6.49 8.97
CA PHE A 74 -0.72 -6.19 8.17
C PHE A 74 -1.97 -6.68 8.90
N LYS A 75 -2.95 -5.80 9.01
CA LYS A 75 -4.24 -6.18 9.58
C LYS A 75 -5.17 -6.54 8.42
N TRP A 76 -5.71 -7.74 8.48
CA TRP A 76 -6.63 -8.24 7.46
C TRP A 76 -8.06 -7.90 7.86
N SER A 77 -8.84 -7.44 6.89
CA SER A 77 -10.24 -7.09 7.12
C SER A 77 -11.07 -7.56 5.95
N GLU A 78 -12.37 -7.58 6.13
CA GLU A 78 -13.30 -7.93 5.07
C GLU A 78 -13.41 -6.79 4.07
N GLY A 79 -13.63 -7.14 2.80
CA GLY A 79 -13.78 -6.16 1.74
C GLY A 79 -13.09 -6.61 0.48
N GLY A 80 -12.75 -5.67 -0.38
CA GLY A 80 -12.08 -5.97 -1.62
C GLY A 80 -11.78 -4.72 -2.42
N ALA A 81 -11.35 -4.94 -3.67
CA ALA A 81 -10.99 -3.82 -4.54
C ALA A 81 -12.18 -2.90 -4.81
N ASP A 82 -13.38 -3.42 -4.75
CA ASP A 82 -14.59 -2.63 -5.02
C ASP A 82 -14.85 -1.57 -3.96
N ASP A 83 -14.24 -1.69 -2.79
CA ASP A 83 -14.38 -0.69 -1.74
C ASP A 83 -13.62 0.60 -2.06
N PHE A 84 -12.78 0.57 -3.08
CA PHE A 84 -11.94 1.71 -3.46
C PHE A 84 -12.15 2.04 -4.94
N PRO A 85 -12.25 3.33 -5.28
CA PRO A 85 -12.44 3.69 -6.68
C PRO A 85 -11.20 3.42 -7.54
N ARG A 86 -10.01 3.50 -6.95
CA ARG A 86 -8.76 3.27 -7.66
C ARG A 86 -7.61 3.19 -6.66
N CYS A 87 -6.42 2.90 -7.19
CA CYS A 87 -5.22 2.87 -6.36
C CYS A 87 -4.61 4.27 -6.31
N LEU A 88 -4.57 4.86 -5.14
CA LEU A 88 -4.02 6.19 -4.91
C LEU A 88 -2.75 6.08 -4.07
N LEU A 89 -1.63 6.52 -4.64
CA LEU A 89 -0.35 6.52 -3.93
C LEU A 89 0.20 7.92 -3.88
N TYR A 90 0.67 8.34 -2.70
CA TYR A 90 1.24 9.65 -2.49
C TYR A 90 2.58 9.56 -1.80
N THR A 91 3.43 10.54 -2.07
CA THR A 91 4.53 10.85 -1.16
C THR A 91 4.03 11.96 -0.22
N SER A 92 4.77 12.25 0.85
CA SER A 92 4.34 13.25 1.82
C SER A 92 4.12 14.62 1.17
N ASP A 93 4.94 14.99 0.19
CA ASP A 93 4.77 16.27 -0.50
C ASP A 93 3.46 16.32 -1.29
N ALA A 94 3.18 15.25 -2.02
CA ALA A 94 1.95 15.17 -2.78
C ALA A 94 0.73 15.08 -1.87
N ALA A 95 0.88 14.41 -0.72
CA ALA A 95 -0.20 14.30 0.25
C ALA A 95 -0.54 15.65 0.86
N ASP A 96 0.46 16.49 1.10
CA ASP A 96 0.23 17.84 1.61
C ASP A 96 -0.62 18.65 0.64
N ASP A 97 -0.31 18.57 -0.65
CA ASP A 97 -1.10 19.23 -1.67
C ASP A 97 -2.53 18.72 -1.69
N LEU A 98 -2.70 17.43 -1.56
CA LEU A 98 -4.02 16.84 -1.56
C LEU A 98 -4.82 17.22 -0.32
N LEU A 99 -4.16 17.33 0.81
CA LEU A 99 -4.83 17.71 2.05
C LEU A 99 -5.31 19.15 2.03
N CYS A 100 -4.68 20.00 1.22
CA CYS A 100 -5.09 21.38 1.07
C CYS A 100 -6.31 21.54 0.17
N VAL A 101 -6.68 20.51 -0.51
CA VAL A 101 -7.86 20.47 -1.37
C VAL A 101 -9.10 20.03 -0.59
#